data_d6341f7c9c91953c5af7ee87a6d2f506
#
_entry.id   d6341f7c9c91953c5af7ee87a6d2f506
#
_cell.length_a   1.000
_cell.length_b   1.000
_cell.length_c   1.000
_cell.angle_alpha   90.00
_cell.angle_beta   90.00
_cell.angle_gamma   90.00
#
_symmetry.space_group_name_H-M   'P 1'
#
loop_
_entity.id
_entity.type
_entity.pdbx_description
1 polymer ?
#
loop_
_entity_poly.entity_id
_entity_poly.type
_entity_poly.pdbx_seq_one_letter_code
_entity_poly.pdbx_strand_id
1 'polypeptide(L)'
;MKKILQIFFIISSFALCEENKNATEIINKTEQRFRMINDYQVNMVISINIPAFRMPKKKYTVFFKQPNQVQIKSKGFGLLPRTGMFTPPSENFNNLTDVTINHTADNLGYDSVMLRGNLIVDSLAIKMPNDYAKLTFKPTVDVVIDTSQWVITRVVTKIDTIKIMEINNIYDFVDGSYFLPIRSTVEYFVKDARISKWLKKDIGTIIGNQQSIDPVSDMVRGEISVTYNKYKVNRGINDSIFKK
;
A
#
# COMPACT_ATOMS: atom_id res chain seq x y z
N MET A 1 -25.07 -43.33 -2.08
CA MET A 1 -25.14 -41.92 -1.76
C MET A 1 -23.93 -41.38 -0.92
N LYS A 2 -23.39 -42.09 0.10
CA LYS A 2 -22.26 -41.62 0.91
C LYS A 2 -20.92 -41.42 0.14
N LYS A 3 -20.65 -42.22 -0.90
CA LYS A 3 -19.41 -42.13 -1.67
C LYS A 3 -19.34 -40.92 -2.62
N ILE A 4 -20.50 -40.45 -3.14
CA ILE A 4 -20.58 -39.27 -4.00
C ILE A 4 -20.33 -37.98 -3.19
N LEU A 5 -20.78 -37.92 -1.94
CA LEU A 5 -20.59 -36.79 -1.05
C LEU A 5 -19.11 -36.59 -0.67
N GLN A 6 -18.35 -37.68 -0.49
CA GLN A 6 -16.90 -37.61 -0.20
C GLN A 6 -16.09 -37.11 -1.41
N ILE A 7 -16.47 -37.47 -2.62
CA ILE A 7 -15.78 -36.99 -3.84
C ILE A 7 -16.01 -35.48 -4.03
N PHE A 8 -17.19 -34.97 -3.71
CA PHE A 8 -17.50 -33.53 -3.81
C PHE A 8 -16.71 -32.69 -2.80
N PHE A 9 -16.46 -33.22 -1.59
CA PHE A 9 -15.68 -32.53 -0.57
C PHE A 9 -14.17 -32.48 -0.91
N ILE A 10 -13.66 -33.51 -1.56
CA ILE A 10 -12.26 -33.57 -2.01
C ILE A 10 -12.01 -32.60 -3.18
N ILE A 11 -12.95 -32.47 -4.11
CA ILE A 11 -12.82 -31.55 -5.25
C ILE A 11 -12.84 -30.10 -4.78
N SER A 12 -13.68 -29.75 -3.80
CA SER A 12 -13.72 -28.37 -3.27
C SER A 12 -12.43 -27.98 -2.51
N SER A 13 -11.80 -28.91 -1.83
CA SER A 13 -10.52 -28.66 -1.14
C SER A 13 -9.33 -28.51 -2.11
N PHE A 14 -9.36 -29.19 -3.25
CA PHE A 14 -8.33 -29.03 -4.30
C PHE A 14 -8.44 -27.65 -4.98
N ALA A 15 -9.64 -27.18 -5.29
CA ALA A 15 -9.84 -25.86 -5.92
C ALA A 15 -9.31 -24.72 -5.04
N LEU A 16 -9.58 -24.75 -3.74
CA LEU A 16 -9.08 -23.76 -2.78
C LEU A 16 -7.54 -23.79 -2.64
N CYS A 17 -6.93 -24.98 -2.77
CA CYS A 17 -5.48 -25.13 -2.68
C CYS A 17 -4.78 -24.60 -3.94
N GLU A 18 -5.40 -24.71 -5.11
CA GLU A 18 -4.85 -24.25 -6.39
C GLU A 18 -4.92 -22.71 -6.51
N GLU A 19 -5.99 -22.10 -6.03
CA GLU A 19 -6.18 -20.64 -6.00
C GLU A 19 -5.14 -19.94 -5.10
N ASN A 20 -4.87 -20.49 -3.93
CA ASN A 20 -3.81 -19.99 -3.04
C ASN A 20 -2.41 -20.15 -3.64
N LYS A 21 -2.16 -21.21 -4.39
CA LYS A 21 -0.89 -21.44 -5.06
C LYS A 21 -0.62 -20.37 -6.12
N ASN A 22 -1.63 -20.01 -6.87
CA ASN A 22 -1.55 -18.97 -7.90
C ASN A 22 -1.32 -17.57 -7.28
N ALA A 23 -1.97 -17.22 -6.17
CA ALA A 23 -1.76 -15.96 -5.48
C ALA A 23 -0.31 -15.83 -4.98
N THR A 24 0.23 -16.88 -4.38
CA THR A 24 1.64 -16.92 -3.92
C THR A 24 2.62 -16.75 -5.08
N GLU A 25 2.35 -17.37 -6.22
CA GLU A 25 3.20 -17.22 -7.41
C GLU A 25 3.22 -15.78 -7.92
N ILE A 26 2.07 -15.12 -7.96
CA ILE A 26 1.94 -13.72 -8.37
C ILE A 26 2.74 -12.81 -7.43
N ILE A 27 2.60 -13.01 -6.11
CA ILE A 27 3.37 -12.25 -5.11
C ILE A 27 4.87 -12.45 -5.31
N ASN A 28 5.31 -13.69 -5.52
CA ASN A 28 6.73 -14.00 -5.74
C ASN A 28 7.29 -13.33 -7.00
N LYS A 29 6.52 -13.25 -8.09
CA LYS A 29 6.94 -12.56 -9.32
C LYS A 29 7.10 -11.06 -9.08
N THR A 30 6.18 -10.41 -8.34
CA THR A 30 6.34 -9.00 -7.96
C THR A 30 7.58 -8.76 -7.10
N GLU A 31 7.85 -9.66 -6.16
CA GLU A 31 9.03 -9.61 -5.31
C GLU A 31 10.33 -9.80 -6.11
N GLN A 32 10.36 -10.75 -7.04
CA GLN A 32 11.50 -10.95 -7.93
C GLN A 32 11.77 -9.72 -8.80
N ARG A 33 10.73 -9.10 -9.34
CA ARG A 33 10.86 -7.86 -10.11
C ARG A 33 11.46 -6.73 -9.29
N PHE A 34 10.99 -6.55 -8.06
CA PHE A 34 11.51 -5.56 -7.13
C PHE A 34 12.99 -5.81 -6.79
N ARG A 35 13.39 -7.06 -6.60
CA ARG A 35 14.78 -7.43 -6.28
C ARG A 35 15.79 -7.18 -7.41
N MET A 36 15.34 -6.94 -8.63
CA MET A 36 16.23 -6.51 -9.73
C MET A 36 16.80 -5.10 -9.52
N ILE A 37 16.20 -4.33 -8.60
CA ILE A 37 16.67 -3.01 -8.21
C ILE A 37 17.51 -3.14 -6.95
N ASN A 38 18.83 -3.07 -7.07
CA ASN A 38 19.73 -3.17 -5.91
C ASN A 38 19.76 -1.88 -5.09
N ASP A 39 19.81 -0.74 -5.77
CA ASP A 39 19.77 0.58 -5.15
C ASP A 39 19.18 1.63 -6.09
N TYR A 40 18.68 2.72 -5.53
CA TYR A 40 18.36 3.92 -6.28
C TYR A 40 18.43 5.19 -5.42
N GLN A 41 18.77 6.29 -6.09
CA GLN A 41 18.56 7.64 -5.60
C GLN A 41 17.45 8.28 -6.41
N VAL A 42 16.53 9.00 -5.75
CA VAL A 42 15.42 9.69 -6.42
C VAL A 42 15.10 11.01 -5.72
N ASN A 43 14.72 12.01 -6.48
CA ASN A 43 14.15 13.24 -5.95
C ASN A 43 12.62 13.08 -5.88
N MET A 44 12.08 13.39 -4.72
CA MET A 44 10.66 13.22 -4.40
C MET A 44 10.03 14.56 -4.02
N VAL A 45 8.84 14.84 -4.53
CA VAL A 45 8.03 15.99 -4.15
C VAL A 45 6.73 15.50 -3.56
N ILE A 46 6.46 15.85 -2.31
CA ILE A 46 5.21 15.51 -1.61
C ILE A 46 4.29 16.73 -1.59
N SER A 47 3.04 16.49 -1.95
CA SER A 47 1.92 17.44 -1.83
C SER A 47 0.84 16.80 -0.96
N ILE A 48 0.38 17.50 0.07
CA ILE A 48 -0.69 17.06 0.96
C ILE A 48 -1.87 18.00 0.77
N ASN A 49 -3.01 17.42 0.41
CA ASN A 49 -4.27 18.12 0.23
C ASN A 49 -5.32 17.45 1.13
N ILE A 50 -5.37 17.89 2.37
CA ILE A 50 -6.34 17.42 3.38
C ILE A 50 -7.15 18.64 3.81
N PRO A 51 -8.49 18.56 3.88
CA PRO A 51 -9.31 19.67 4.39
C PRO A 51 -8.81 20.17 5.74
N ALA A 52 -8.77 21.48 5.90
CA ALA A 52 -8.23 22.18 7.07
C ALA A 52 -6.71 22.03 7.32
N PHE A 53 -5.97 21.31 6.46
CA PHE A 53 -4.54 21.20 6.56
C PHE A 53 -3.86 21.61 5.24
N ARG A 54 -3.21 22.76 5.22
CA ARG A 54 -2.44 23.23 4.08
C ARG A 54 -0.95 23.17 4.39
N MET A 55 -0.25 22.27 3.73
CA MET A 55 1.19 22.19 3.81
C MET A 55 1.83 22.54 2.46
N PRO A 56 2.87 23.37 2.41
CA PRO A 56 3.57 23.64 1.18
C PRO A 56 4.25 22.36 0.65
N LYS A 57 4.36 22.22 -0.66
CA LYS A 57 5.05 21.10 -1.30
C LYS A 57 6.47 20.95 -0.73
N LYS A 58 6.83 19.75 -0.30
CA LYS A 58 8.15 19.44 0.26
C LYS A 58 8.96 18.61 -0.71
N LYS A 59 10.25 18.92 -0.80
CA LYS A 59 11.22 18.22 -1.66
C LYS A 59 12.15 17.39 -0.80
N TYR A 60 12.39 16.16 -1.23
CA TYR A 60 13.26 15.21 -0.57
C TYR A 60 14.21 14.57 -1.59
N THR A 61 15.36 14.14 -1.14
CA THR A 61 16.19 13.16 -1.85
C THR A 61 16.17 11.88 -1.06
N VAL A 62 15.75 10.80 -1.71
CA VAL A 62 15.65 9.48 -1.11
C VAL A 62 16.71 8.59 -1.69
N PHE A 63 17.36 7.83 -0.82
CA PHE A 63 18.29 6.76 -1.12
C PHE A 63 17.71 5.47 -0.62
N PHE A 64 17.64 4.49 -1.50
CA PHE A 64 17.21 3.13 -1.20
C PHE A 64 18.32 2.16 -1.56
N LYS A 65 18.50 1.12 -0.74
CA LYS A 65 19.39 -0.01 -1.03
C LYS A 65 18.78 -1.29 -0.44
N GLN A 66 18.80 -2.34 -1.25
CA GLN A 66 18.35 -3.65 -0.80
C GLN A 66 19.07 -4.10 0.49
N PRO A 67 18.39 -4.88 1.38
CA PRO A 67 17.01 -5.35 1.23
C PRO A 67 15.95 -4.31 1.62
N ASN A 68 16.25 -3.35 2.52
CA ASN A 68 15.29 -2.39 3.09
C ASN A 68 15.93 -1.14 3.69
N GLN A 69 17.13 -0.78 3.25
CA GLN A 69 17.80 0.42 3.73
C GLN A 69 17.23 1.65 3.04
N VAL A 70 16.72 2.60 3.81
CA VAL A 70 16.18 3.87 3.31
C VAL A 70 16.79 5.02 4.08
N GLN A 71 17.34 5.98 3.35
CA GLN A 71 17.80 7.25 3.91
C GLN A 71 17.14 8.40 3.17
N ILE A 72 16.62 9.36 3.92
CA ILE A 72 15.90 10.50 3.38
C ILE A 72 16.58 11.78 3.81
N LYS A 73 16.92 12.62 2.83
CA LYS A 73 17.49 13.94 3.04
C LYS A 73 16.48 15.02 2.61
N SER A 74 16.24 15.98 3.48
CA SER A 74 15.41 17.16 3.19
C SER A 74 16.08 18.43 3.68
N LYS A 75 15.77 19.55 3.05
CA LYS A 75 16.07 20.86 3.59
C LYS A 75 14.94 21.27 4.53
N GLY A 76 15.22 21.32 5.84
CA GLY A 76 14.27 21.69 6.88
C GLY A 76 13.47 20.52 7.46
N PHE A 77 12.57 20.82 8.42
CA PHE A 77 11.68 19.85 9.04
C PHE A 77 10.66 19.34 8.01
N GLY A 78 10.57 18.04 7.86
CA GLY A 78 9.67 17.41 6.90
C GLY A 78 9.05 16.16 7.47
N LEU A 79 7.76 15.99 7.19
CA LEU A 79 6.98 14.81 7.46
C LEU A 79 7.02 13.89 6.25
N LEU A 80 7.35 12.65 6.47
CA LEU A 80 7.27 11.60 5.47
C LEU A 80 6.12 10.69 5.82
N PRO A 81 5.18 10.49 4.90
CA PRO A 81 4.22 9.41 5.05
C PRO A 81 4.99 8.08 5.13
N ARG A 82 4.78 7.33 6.20
CA ARG A 82 5.28 5.95 6.34
C ARG A 82 4.41 4.98 5.52
N THR A 83 3.94 5.41 4.37
CA THR A 83 3.20 4.55 3.45
C THR A 83 4.18 3.83 2.54
N GLY A 84 3.88 2.59 2.17
CA GLY A 84 4.68 1.62 1.46
C GLY A 84 5.41 2.00 0.16
N MET A 85 5.81 3.26 0.02
CA MET A 85 6.46 3.79 -1.18
C MET A 85 7.89 3.29 -1.38
N PHE A 86 8.52 2.75 -0.31
CA PHE A 86 9.89 2.24 -0.33
C PHE A 86 9.98 0.84 0.26
N THR A 87 8.85 0.16 0.34
CA THR A 87 8.73 -1.15 0.94
C THR A 87 8.70 -2.22 -0.14
N PRO A 88 9.27 -3.40 0.11
CA PRO A 88 9.12 -4.54 -0.77
C PRO A 88 7.64 -4.83 -1.05
N PRO A 89 7.27 -5.30 -2.25
CA PRO A 89 5.90 -5.66 -2.58
C PRO A 89 5.25 -6.60 -1.57
N SER A 90 6.03 -7.54 -1.01
CA SER A 90 5.61 -8.47 0.03
C SER A 90 5.03 -7.81 1.28
N GLU A 91 5.47 -6.59 1.63
CA GLU A 91 4.92 -5.88 2.80
C GLU A 91 3.44 -5.51 2.65
N ASN A 92 2.94 -5.38 1.42
CA ASN A 92 1.51 -5.17 1.18
C ASN A 92 0.67 -6.40 1.57
N PHE A 93 1.30 -7.56 1.70
CA PHE A 93 0.64 -8.84 2.00
C PHE A 93 0.93 -9.37 3.39
N ASN A 94 1.98 -8.89 4.08
CA ASN A 94 2.41 -9.40 5.40
C ASN A 94 1.34 -9.33 6.49
N ASN A 95 0.42 -8.38 6.37
CA ASN A 95 -0.67 -8.18 7.33
C ASN A 95 -2.02 -8.69 6.80
N LEU A 96 -2.01 -9.54 5.76
CA LEU A 96 -3.20 -10.13 5.17
C LEU A 96 -3.26 -11.63 5.43
N THR A 97 -4.46 -12.13 5.69
CA THR A 97 -4.80 -13.55 5.66
C THR A 97 -5.68 -13.87 4.47
N ASP A 98 -5.74 -15.15 4.11
CA ASP A 98 -6.63 -15.67 3.07
C ASP A 98 -6.49 -14.94 1.73
N VAL A 99 -5.23 -14.68 1.32
CA VAL A 99 -4.97 -13.99 0.05
C VAL A 99 -5.31 -14.90 -1.12
N THR A 100 -6.28 -14.46 -1.93
CA THR A 100 -6.79 -15.19 -3.11
C THR A 100 -6.88 -14.28 -4.33
N ILE A 101 -6.97 -14.88 -5.52
CA ILE A 101 -7.23 -14.13 -6.75
C ILE A 101 -8.72 -13.74 -6.77
N ASN A 102 -8.99 -12.46 -6.97
CA ASN A 102 -10.35 -11.98 -7.14
C ASN A 102 -10.74 -11.93 -8.62
N HIS A 103 -11.42 -12.97 -9.09
CA HIS A 103 -11.87 -13.10 -10.47
C HIS A 103 -13.10 -12.23 -10.81
N THR A 104 -13.79 -11.68 -9.81
CA THR A 104 -15.01 -10.86 -10.00
C THR A 104 -14.73 -9.37 -10.14
N ALA A 105 -13.45 -8.98 -10.27
CA ALA A 105 -13.09 -7.59 -10.41
C ALA A 105 -13.37 -7.10 -11.83
N ASP A 106 -14.51 -6.42 -12.02
CA ASP A 106 -14.85 -5.76 -13.27
C ASP A 106 -13.86 -4.63 -13.58
N ASN A 107 -13.58 -4.42 -14.87
CA ASN A 107 -12.72 -3.33 -15.38
C ASN A 107 -11.23 -3.42 -15.03
N LEU A 108 -10.68 -4.61 -14.83
CA LEU A 108 -9.22 -4.81 -14.87
C LEU A 108 -8.76 -4.83 -16.33
N GLY A 109 -7.62 -4.17 -16.62
CA GLY A 109 -6.96 -4.31 -17.91
C GLY A 109 -6.54 -5.76 -18.18
N TYR A 110 -6.33 -6.12 -19.47
CA TYR A 110 -5.98 -7.49 -19.89
C TYR A 110 -4.76 -8.06 -19.17
N ASP A 111 -3.78 -7.19 -18.84
CA ASP A 111 -2.54 -7.55 -18.15
C ASP A 111 -2.59 -7.24 -16.64
N SER A 112 -3.76 -7.32 -16.01
CA SER A 112 -3.91 -7.01 -14.60
C SER A 112 -4.59 -8.15 -13.85
N VAL A 113 -4.10 -8.42 -12.64
CA VAL A 113 -4.69 -9.36 -11.69
C VAL A 113 -4.97 -8.65 -10.38
N MET A 114 -6.07 -8.99 -9.72
CA MET A 114 -6.39 -8.49 -8.39
C MET A 114 -6.28 -9.61 -7.36
N LEU A 115 -5.46 -9.38 -6.36
CA LEU A 115 -5.41 -10.21 -5.15
C LEU A 115 -6.26 -9.55 -4.06
N ARG A 116 -7.01 -10.35 -3.33
CA ARG A 116 -7.80 -9.91 -2.16
C ARG A 116 -7.37 -10.67 -0.93
N GLY A 117 -7.19 -9.97 0.19
CA GLY A 117 -6.93 -10.57 1.49
C GLY A 117 -7.69 -9.88 2.61
N ASN A 118 -7.83 -10.55 3.75
CA ASN A 118 -8.40 -10.01 4.97
C ASN A 118 -7.28 -9.34 5.79
N LEU A 119 -7.47 -8.09 6.22
CA LEU A 119 -6.49 -7.38 7.01
C LEU A 119 -6.50 -7.89 8.46
N ILE A 120 -5.33 -8.24 8.99
CA ILE A 120 -5.15 -8.61 10.40
C ILE A 120 -5.20 -7.33 11.24
N VAL A 121 -6.31 -7.10 11.93
CA VAL A 121 -6.56 -5.85 12.67
C VAL A 121 -5.56 -5.64 13.80
N ASP A 122 -5.14 -6.73 14.47
CA ASP A 122 -4.18 -6.68 15.58
C ASP A 122 -2.78 -6.24 15.13
N SER A 123 -2.43 -6.44 13.85
CA SER A 123 -1.15 -6.04 13.29
C SER A 123 -0.99 -4.52 13.12
N LEU A 124 -2.09 -3.77 13.15
CA LEU A 124 -2.08 -2.32 12.97
C LEU A 124 -1.49 -1.56 14.16
N ALA A 125 -1.02 -2.26 15.21
CA ALA A 125 -0.44 -1.69 16.44
C ALA A 125 -1.28 -0.55 17.06
N ILE A 126 -2.56 -0.48 16.71
CA ILE A 126 -3.50 0.52 17.17
C ILE A 126 -4.22 -0.09 18.37
N LYS A 127 -3.91 0.40 19.57
CA LYS A 127 -4.74 0.14 20.73
C LYS A 127 -6.11 0.77 20.47
N MET A 128 -7.02 -0.02 19.93
CA MET A 128 -8.41 0.40 19.82
C MET A 128 -8.95 0.64 21.24
N PRO A 129 -9.65 1.75 21.51
CA PRO A 129 -10.42 1.89 22.74
C PRO A 129 -11.35 0.69 22.90
N ASN A 130 -11.56 0.21 24.14
CA ASN A 130 -12.35 -1.00 24.44
C ASN A 130 -13.74 -1.05 23.79
N ASP A 131 -14.31 0.11 23.43
CA ASP A 131 -15.59 0.22 22.73
C ASP A 131 -15.53 -0.26 21.26
N TYR A 132 -14.36 -0.32 20.65
CA TYR A 132 -14.16 -0.79 19.28
C TYR A 132 -13.87 -2.28 19.17
N ALA A 133 -13.49 -2.95 20.25
CA ALA A 133 -13.31 -4.41 20.29
C ALA A 133 -14.62 -5.17 20.00
N LYS A 134 -15.78 -4.49 20.05
CA LYS A 134 -17.10 -5.02 19.73
C LYS A 134 -17.51 -4.80 18.26
N LEU A 135 -16.73 -4.05 17.48
CA LEU A 135 -17.00 -3.84 16.06
C LEU A 135 -16.43 -5.03 15.27
N THR A 136 -17.29 -5.93 14.88
CA THR A 136 -16.99 -7.11 14.04
C THR A 136 -16.83 -6.73 12.58
N PHE A 137 -16.14 -5.62 12.25
CA PHE A 137 -15.84 -5.32 10.86
C PHE A 137 -14.57 -6.07 10.42
N LYS A 138 -14.63 -6.65 9.24
CA LYS A 138 -13.50 -7.32 8.61
C LYS A 138 -12.99 -6.43 7.47
N PRO A 139 -11.90 -5.68 7.70
CA PRO A 139 -11.33 -4.90 6.62
C PRO A 139 -10.69 -5.83 5.59
N THR A 140 -10.90 -5.54 4.32
CA THR A 140 -10.30 -6.24 3.19
C THR A 140 -9.38 -5.32 2.43
N VAL A 141 -8.36 -5.90 1.80
CA VAL A 141 -7.42 -5.18 0.94
C VAL A 141 -7.41 -5.85 -0.43
N ASP A 142 -7.69 -5.05 -1.45
CA ASP A 142 -7.55 -5.42 -2.85
C ASP A 142 -6.23 -4.86 -3.37
N VAL A 143 -5.37 -5.71 -3.93
CA VAL A 143 -4.08 -5.35 -4.52
C VAL A 143 -4.13 -5.67 -6.01
N VAL A 144 -4.01 -4.65 -6.84
CA VAL A 144 -3.96 -4.79 -8.31
C VAL A 144 -2.52 -4.79 -8.78
N ILE A 145 -2.17 -5.80 -9.54
CA ILE A 145 -0.84 -6.04 -10.07
C ILE A 145 -0.92 -6.02 -11.59
N ASP A 146 -0.06 -5.23 -12.22
CA ASP A 146 0.24 -5.31 -13.65
C ASP A 146 1.16 -6.52 -13.89
N THR A 147 0.66 -7.52 -14.60
CA THR A 147 1.37 -8.78 -14.86
C THR A 147 2.36 -8.68 -16.01
N SER A 148 2.29 -7.63 -16.83
CA SER A 148 3.28 -7.37 -17.88
C SER A 148 4.62 -6.89 -17.28
N GLN A 149 4.57 -6.13 -16.21
CA GLN A 149 5.72 -5.54 -15.51
C GLN A 149 5.93 -6.06 -14.09
N TRP A 150 4.98 -6.83 -13.55
CA TRP A 150 4.98 -7.36 -12.18
C TRP A 150 5.13 -6.27 -11.12
N VAL A 151 4.31 -5.21 -11.22
CA VAL A 151 4.29 -4.09 -10.29
C VAL A 151 2.89 -3.86 -9.70
N ILE A 152 2.83 -3.37 -8.48
CA ILE A 152 1.56 -3.03 -7.81
C ILE A 152 1.11 -1.66 -8.26
N THR A 153 0.03 -1.61 -9.04
CA THR A 153 -0.52 -0.35 -9.58
C THR A 153 -1.56 0.27 -8.67
N ARG A 154 -2.32 -0.53 -7.91
CA ARG A 154 -3.37 -0.03 -7.03
C ARG A 154 -3.53 -0.90 -5.79
N VAL A 155 -3.79 -0.26 -4.65
CA VAL A 155 -4.17 -0.93 -3.40
C VAL A 155 -5.40 -0.24 -2.84
N VAL A 156 -6.46 -0.99 -2.53
CA VAL A 156 -7.72 -0.47 -2.00
C VAL A 156 -8.05 -1.16 -0.70
N THR A 157 -8.17 -0.40 0.37
CA THR A 157 -8.64 -0.90 1.67
C THR A 157 -10.12 -0.57 1.84
N LYS A 158 -10.90 -1.58 2.20
CA LYS A 158 -12.34 -1.48 2.41
C LYS A 158 -12.72 -2.00 3.80
N ILE A 159 -13.79 -1.45 4.35
CA ILE A 159 -14.52 -2.02 5.48
C ILE A 159 -15.90 -2.38 4.92
N ASP A 160 -16.21 -3.67 4.88
CA ASP A 160 -17.37 -4.21 4.15
C ASP A 160 -17.31 -3.77 2.67
N THR A 161 -18.25 -2.96 2.22
CA THR A 161 -18.30 -2.40 0.85
C THR A 161 -17.73 -0.98 0.75
N ILE A 162 -17.42 -0.34 1.88
CA ILE A 162 -17.01 1.06 1.93
C ILE A 162 -15.50 1.17 1.75
N LYS A 163 -15.07 1.85 0.69
CA LYS A 163 -13.67 2.20 0.47
C LYS A 163 -13.22 3.24 1.49
N ILE A 164 -12.14 2.97 2.21
CA ILE A 164 -11.56 3.87 3.22
C ILE A 164 -10.21 4.45 2.81
N MET A 165 -9.45 3.73 1.98
CA MET A 165 -8.17 4.18 1.47
C MET A 165 -7.95 3.60 0.07
N GLU A 166 -7.31 4.38 -0.79
CA GLU A 166 -6.84 3.92 -2.09
C GLU A 166 -5.45 4.48 -2.37
N ILE A 167 -4.55 3.60 -2.80
CA ILE A 167 -3.21 3.96 -3.28
C ILE A 167 -3.19 3.68 -4.77
N ASN A 168 -2.81 4.67 -5.58
CA ASN A 168 -2.60 4.52 -7.02
C ASN A 168 -1.16 4.85 -7.35
N ASN A 169 -0.48 3.95 -8.07
CA ASN A 169 0.89 4.13 -8.53
C ASN A 169 0.91 4.19 -10.06
N ILE A 170 1.54 5.20 -10.59
CA ILE A 170 1.82 5.37 -12.02
C ILE A 170 3.30 5.10 -12.22
N TYR A 171 3.61 4.20 -13.14
CA TYR A 171 4.96 3.78 -13.47
C TYR A 171 5.36 4.27 -14.84
N ASP A 172 6.66 4.40 -15.05
CA ASP A 172 7.27 4.65 -16.36
C ASP A 172 8.71 4.15 -16.38
N PHE A 173 9.30 4.08 -17.57
CA PHE A 173 10.71 3.78 -17.71
C PHE A 173 11.56 4.99 -17.30
N VAL A 174 12.47 4.76 -16.36
CA VAL A 174 13.36 5.78 -15.80
C VAL A 174 14.81 5.30 -15.87
N ASP A 175 15.76 6.25 -15.87
CA ASP A 175 17.20 5.97 -15.96
C ASP A 175 17.55 4.96 -17.08
N GLY A 176 16.84 5.06 -18.20
CA GLY A 176 17.02 4.28 -19.41
C GLY A 176 16.16 3.02 -19.53
N SER A 177 16.07 2.17 -18.52
CA SER A 177 15.42 0.85 -18.66
C SER A 177 14.69 0.32 -17.44
N TYR A 178 14.64 1.07 -16.36
CA TYR A 178 14.02 0.61 -15.11
C TYR A 178 12.59 1.11 -15.01
N PHE A 179 11.63 0.19 -14.86
CA PHE A 179 10.21 0.51 -14.70
C PHE A 179 9.91 0.77 -13.23
N LEU A 180 9.83 2.06 -12.85
CA LEU A 180 9.66 2.51 -11.47
C LEU A 180 8.54 3.56 -11.35
N PRO A 181 7.98 3.77 -10.15
CA PRO A 181 6.89 4.73 -9.96
C PRO A 181 7.36 6.16 -10.24
N ILE A 182 6.62 6.89 -11.07
CA ILE A 182 6.82 8.32 -11.29
C ILE A 182 5.83 9.17 -10.49
N ARG A 183 4.73 8.56 -10.05
CA ARG A 183 3.73 9.19 -9.17
C ARG A 183 3.05 8.13 -8.32
N SER A 184 2.85 8.45 -7.05
CA SER A 184 1.98 7.71 -6.14
C SER A 184 0.98 8.67 -5.51
N THR A 185 -0.28 8.25 -5.43
CA THR A 185 -1.35 9.02 -4.81
C THR A 185 -2.02 8.16 -3.76
N VAL A 186 -2.19 8.68 -2.55
CA VAL A 186 -2.94 8.05 -1.47
C VAL A 186 -4.17 8.89 -1.21
N GLU A 187 -5.35 8.32 -1.41
CA GLU A 187 -6.63 8.95 -1.11
C GLU A 187 -7.27 8.29 0.12
N TYR A 188 -7.79 9.11 1.01
CA TYR A 188 -8.53 8.69 2.20
C TYR A 188 -10.00 9.09 2.07
N PHE A 189 -10.91 8.15 2.37
CA PHE A 189 -12.36 8.34 2.29
C PHE A 189 -12.97 8.01 3.64
N VAL A 190 -13.39 9.02 4.40
CA VAL A 190 -13.90 8.81 5.74
C VAL A 190 -15.29 9.42 5.87
N LYS A 191 -16.30 8.56 6.05
CA LYS A 191 -17.69 8.96 6.32
C LYS A 191 -18.08 8.87 7.79
N ASP A 192 -17.35 8.12 8.60
CA ASP A 192 -17.72 7.86 10.00
C ASP A 192 -16.80 8.61 10.94
N ALA A 193 -17.38 9.37 11.88
CA ALA A 193 -16.63 10.11 12.91
C ALA A 193 -15.70 9.21 13.76
N ARG A 194 -16.03 7.92 13.91
CA ARG A 194 -15.23 6.92 14.62
C ARG A 194 -14.01 6.50 13.80
N ILE A 195 -14.20 6.25 12.50
CA ILE A 195 -13.13 5.97 11.56
C ILE A 195 -12.27 7.23 11.37
N SER A 196 -12.87 8.42 11.38
CA SER A 196 -12.16 9.69 11.38
C SER A 196 -11.20 9.83 12.57
N LYS A 197 -11.60 9.43 13.78
CA LYS A 197 -10.72 9.42 14.96
C LYS A 197 -9.55 8.45 14.79
N TRP A 198 -9.80 7.31 14.20
CA TRP A 198 -8.77 6.31 13.93
C TRP A 198 -7.76 6.80 12.88
N LEU A 199 -8.24 7.31 11.75
CA LEU A 199 -7.39 7.90 10.71
C LEU A 199 -6.68 9.17 11.18
N LYS A 200 -7.28 9.99 12.05
CA LYS A 200 -6.61 11.13 12.69
C LYS A 200 -5.40 10.70 13.50
N LYS A 201 -5.46 9.56 14.17
CA LYS A 201 -4.32 9.03 14.93
C LYS A 201 -3.22 8.53 13.97
N ASP A 202 -3.59 7.89 12.88
CA ASP A 202 -2.66 7.40 11.87
C ASP A 202 -2.08 8.57 11.05
N ILE A 203 -2.92 9.49 10.58
CA ILE A 203 -2.51 10.75 9.97
C ILE A 203 -1.74 11.62 10.97
N GLY A 204 -2.12 11.67 12.24
CA GLY A 204 -1.40 12.37 13.31
C GLY A 204 -0.01 11.77 13.57
N THR A 205 0.15 10.46 13.44
CA THR A 205 1.45 9.77 13.49
C THR A 205 2.28 10.10 12.26
N ILE A 206 1.63 10.34 11.11
CA ILE A 206 2.23 10.72 9.84
C ILE A 206 2.57 12.22 9.81
N ILE A 207 1.73 13.09 10.41
CA ILE A 207 1.79 14.56 10.27
C ILE A 207 2.36 15.24 11.53
N GLY A 208 2.52 14.52 12.65
CA GLY A 208 2.88 15.11 13.95
C GLY A 208 1.69 15.82 14.61
N ASN A 209 1.60 15.72 15.93
CA ASN A 209 0.48 16.21 16.75
C ASN A 209 0.31 17.73 16.68
N GLN A 210 -0.28 18.27 15.61
CA GLN A 210 -0.73 19.66 15.62
C GLN A 210 -2.07 19.82 14.89
N GLN A 211 -3.05 20.25 15.68
CA GLN A 211 -4.36 20.79 15.37
C GLN A 211 -5.54 19.82 15.25
N SER A 212 -6.53 20.11 16.09
CA SER A 212 -7.88 19.57 16.09
C SER A 212 -8.59 19.88 14.77
N ILE A 213 -8.95 18.85 14.03
CA ILE A 213 -9.86 18.96 12.89
C ILE A 213 -11.28 18.81 13.45
N ASP A 214 -12.13 19.80 13.21
CA ASP A 214 -13.53 19.79 13.64
C ASP A 214 -14.32 18.63 13.02
N PRO A 215 -15.23 17.97 13.77
CA PRO A 215 -15.89 16.74 13.36
C PRO A 215 -17.14 16.92 12.47
N VAL A 216 -17.31 18.03 11.77
CA VAL A 216 -18.61 18.45 11.19
C VAL A 216 -18.75 18.24 9.67
N SER A 217 -17.94 17.46 8.97
CA SER A 217 -18.28 17.14 7.59
C SER A 217 -18.44 15.65 7.37
N ASP A 218 -19.52 15.27 6.71
CA ASP A 218 -19.94 13.87 6.46
C ASP A 218 -19.00 13.02 5.62
N MET A 219 -17.93 13.60 5.08
CA MET A 219 -16.88 12.88 4.38
C MET A 219 -15.59 13.71 4.33
N VAL A 220 -14.55 13.24 4.99
CA VAL A 220 -13.20 13.80 4.82
C VAL A 220 -12.52 13.06 3.66
N ARG A 221 -12.36 13.73 2.54
CA ARG A 221 -11.51 13.26 1.45
C ARG A 221 -10.16 13.97 1.55
N GLY A 222 -9.12 13.21 1.84
CA GLY A 222 -7.75 13.69 1.87
C GLY A 222 -6.92 13.02 0.79
N GLU A 223 -5.99 13.76 0.20
CA GLU A 223 -5.07 13.25 -0.81
C GLU A 223 -3.62 13.58 -0.43
N ILE A 224 -2.75 12.58 -0.53
CA ILE A 224 -1.30 12.75 -0.49
C ILE A 224 -0.75 12.31 -1.83
N SER A 225 -0.14 13.23 -2.56
CA SER A 225 0.46 12.95 -3.86
C SER A 225 1.99 13.06 -3.77
N VAL A 226 2.67 12.07 -4.32
CA VAL A 226 4.13 11.99 -4.39
C VAL A 226 4.55 11.88 -5.85
N THR A 227 5.41 12.77 -6.29
CA THR A 227 6.01 12.73 -7.62
C THR A 227 7.50 12.42 -7.49
N TYR A 228 7.96 11.47 -8.28
CA TYR A 228 9.35 11.02 -8.31
C TYR A 228 10.03 11.48 -9.60
N ASN A 229 11.26 11.96 -9.49
CA ASN A 229 12.02 12.40 -10.65
C ASN A 229 13.53 12.28 -10.41
N LYS A 230 14.32 12.34 -11.49
CA LYS A 230 15.77 12.26 -11.44
C LYS A 230 16.28 10.99 -10.77
N TYR A 231 15.73 9.85 -11.17
CA TYR A 231 16.22 8.54 -10.74
C TYR A 231 17.67 8.32 -11.17
N LYS A 232 18.42 7.66 -10.29
CA LYS A 232 19.70 7.03 -10.54
C LYS A 232 19.64 5.63 -9.98
N VAL A 233 19.55 4.62 -10.83
CA VAL A 233 19.26 3.23 -10.45
C VAL A 233 20.51 2.37 -10.60
N ASN A 234 20.75 1.50 -9.63
CA ASN A 234 21.87 0.51 -9.64
C ASN A 234 23.25 1.16 -9.87
N ARG A 235 23.50 2.31 -9.21
CA ARG A 235 24.80 3.04 -9.31
C ARG A 235 25.75 2.70 -8.16
N GLY A 236 25.38 1.82 -7.24
CA GLY A 236 26.21 1.42 -6.12
C GLY A 236 26.28 2.49 -5.01
N ILE A 237 25.16 2.66 -4.28
CA ILE A 237 25.08 3.62 -3.17
C ILE A 237 26.00 3.18 -2.02
N ASN A 238 26.87 4.10 -1.57
CA ASN A 238 27.77 3.84 -0.46
C ASN A 238 27.01 3.67 0.87
N ASP A 239 27.36 2.64 1.64
CA ASP A 239 26.72 2.33 2.93
C ASP A 239 26.88 3.43 3.98
N SER A 240 27.88 4.32 3.83
CA SER A 240 28.04 5.47 4.71
C SER A 240 26.84 6.43 4.69
N ILE A 241 26.03 6.42 3.63
CA ILE A 241 24.81 7.23 3.49
C ILE A 241 23.76 6.80 4.50
N PHE A 242 23.70 5.50 4.88
CA PHE A 242 22.70 4.90 5.76
C PHE A 242 23.15 4.86 7.23
N LYS A 243 24.43 5.14 7.52
CA LYS A 243 24.93 5.27 8.89
C LYS A 243 24.46 6.61 9.47
N LYS A 244 23.88 6.56 10.67
CA LYS A 244 23.52 7.75 11.47
C LYS A 244 24.75 8.33 12.14
#